data_b7c08324472c12e208039311ac387904
#
_entry.id   b7c08324472c12e208039311ac387904
#
_cell.length_a   1.000
_cell.length_b   1.000
_cell.length_c   1.000
_cell.angle_alpha   90.00
_cell.angle_beta   90.00
_cell.angle_gamma   90.00
#
_symmetry.space_group_name_H-M   'P 1'
#
loop_
_entity.id
_entity.type
_entity.pdbx_description
1 polymer ?
#
loop_
_entity_poly.entity_id
_entity_poly.type
_entity_poly.pdbx_seq_one_letter_code
_entity_poly.pdbx_strand_id
1 'polypeptide(L)'
;MTYDVNKIRSHFPSLNTGLAFFDGPGGSQVPDVVGAAIADAITKPISNRNTNTESEKNAEEIVLGFRKAVADLIDVDPNGVVYGRSWTQITYDFSRTLAKTWKAGDEVVVSRLDHDSNVRPWIQAAEAVGATVRWAEFDVATSELTVAAVEAVLSSKTKLVAITGAGNTIGTRPDLKAIGAAVHKVGALFYVDGVHLTPHAVISAKEIGADFFGFSFYKLMGPHCAAIAASPELLKTLNNDKLLPSTSNVPEKFEFGTLPYEIMAGATAAVDFIADMAPGAGKTRREKIVNSMNALEEYEEELLVYMENEIKALPGVTMYGHAKHRTPTLYFSFASHVSADIYKAMVAKKVNVPAHNFYALEVSRKLGLGDDGALRAGLAPYSTREDVDRLVSGLREVLSA
;
A
#
# COMPACT_ATOMS: atom_id res chain seq x y z
N MET A 1 15.15 -10.84 -17.23
CA MET A 1 13.93 -11.52 -17.77
C MET A 1 13.09 -10.42 -18.37
N THR A 2 12.44 -10.63 -19.51
CA THR A 2 11.67 -9.57 -20.17
C THR A 2 10.27 -9.54 -19.57
N TYR A 3 9.87 -8.40 -19.01
CA TYR A 3 8.50 -8.13 -18.58
C TYR A 3 7.62 -7.91 -19.82
N ASP A 4 6.65 -8.79 -20.03
CA ASP A 4 5.74 -8.72 -21.19
C ASP A 4 4.44 -8.01 -20.81
N VAL A 5 4.42 -6.67 -20.91
CA VAL A 5 3.26 -5.87 -20.55
C VAL A 5 2.02 -6.20 -21.39
N ASN A 6 2.17 -6.61 -22.65
CA ASN A 6 1.01 -6.93 -23.49
C ASN A 6 0.33 -8.23 -23.03
N LYS A 7 1.11 -9.23 -22.65
CA LYS A 7 0.60 -10.45 -22.02
C LYS A 7 -0.12 -10.12 -20.72
N ILE A 8 0.47 -9.28 -19.87
CA ILE A 8 -0.14 -8.87 -18.60
C ILE A 8 -1.46 -8.13 -18.86
N ARG A 9 -1.48 -7.14 -19.76
CA ARG A 9 -2.68 -6.36 -20.12
C ARG A 9 -3.84 -7.22 -20.60
N SER A 10 -3.58 -8.34 -21.28
CA SER A 10 -4.63 -9.23 -21.81
C SER A 10 -5.52 -9.82 -20.71
N HIS A 11 -5.06 -9.85 -19.46
CA HIS A 11 -5.81 -10.30 -18.30
C HIS A 11 -6.71 -9.22 -17.66
N PHE A 12 -6.70 -7.99 -18.17
CA PHE A 12 -7.47 -6.89 -17.57
C PHE A 12 -8.62 -6.44 -18.48
N PRO A 13 -9.86 -6.97 -18.30
CA PRO A 13 -11.01 -6.62 -19.13
C PRO A 13 -11.35 -5.12 -19.12
N SER A 14 -11.07 -4.42 -17.99
CA SER A 14 -11.29 -2.99 -17.86
C SER A 14 -10.47 -2.13 -18.83
N LEU A 15 -9.32 -2.61 -19.29
CA LEU A 15 -8.48 -1.90 -20.27
C LEU A 15 -9.11 -1.83 -21.67
N ASN A 16 -10.06 -2.74 -21.98
CA ASN A 16 -10.79 -2.73 -23.25
C ASN A 16 -11.74 -1.53 -23.40
N THR A 17 -11.95 -0.75 -22.35
CA THR A 17 -12.77 0.48 -22.38
C THR A 17 -12.09 1.65 -23.12
N GLY A 18 -10.82 1.51 -23.44
CA GLY A 18 -10.01 2.55 -24.07
C GLY A 18 -9.63 3.70 -23.15
N LEU A 19 -9.73 3.51 -21.81
CA LEU A 19 -9.20 4.43 -20.80
C LEU A 19 -7.69 4.25 -20.62
N ALA A 20 -6.96 5.34 -20.40
CA ALA A 20 -5.61 5.31 -19.88
C ALA A 20 -5.66 5.59 -18.37
N PHE A 21 -5.11 4.69 -17.56
CA PHE A 21 -5.20 4.73 -16.10
C PHE A 21 -3.88 5.17 -15.47
N PHE A 22 -3.89 6.35 -14.82
CA PHE A 22 -2.79 6.87 -13.99
C PHE A 22 -3.22 7.02 -12.53
N ASP A 23 -4.35 6.45 -12.18
CA ASP A 23 -4.94 6.44 -10.85
C ASP A 23 -4.57 5.19 -9.99
N GLY A 24 -3.64 4.36 -10.46
CA GLY A 24 -3.15 3.16 -9.79
C GLY A 24 -2.83 3.33 -8.29
N PRO A 25 -2.17 4.43 -7.85
CA PRO A 25 -1.96 4.71 -6.43
C PRO A 25 -3.25 4.90 -5.61
N GLY A 26 -4.38 5.13 -6.26
CA GLY A 26 -5.72 5.20 -5.66
C GLY A 26 -6.47 3.88 -5.69
N GLY A 27 -6.13 2.97 -6.61
CA GLY A 27 -6.71 1.65 -6.81
C GLY A 27 -6.37 1.12 -8.20
N SER A 28 -5.80 -0.08 -8.27
CA SER A 28 -5.45 -0.72 -9.55
C SER A 28 -6.65 -1.39 -10.19
N GLN A 29 -6.57 -1.63 -11.50
CA GLN A 29 -7.49 -2.53 -12.19
C GLN A 29 -7.24 -3.98 -11.73
N VAL A 30 -8.22 -4.85 -11.94
CA VAL A 30 -8.23 -6.22 -11.42
C VAL A 30 -8.21 -7.21 -12.59
N PRO A 31 -7.31 -8.22 -12.60
CA PRO A 31 -7.28 -9.23 -13.65
C PRO A 31 -8.47 -10.21 -13.56
N ASP A 32 -8.84 -10.77 -14.68
CA ASP A 32 -9.97 -11.69 -14.85
C ASP A 32 -9.92 -12.90 -13.90
N VAL A 33 -8.75 -13.43 -13.64
CA VAL A 33 -8.52 -14.57 -12.74
C VAL A 33 -8.96 -14.29 -11.30
N VAL A 34 -8.88 -13.04 -10.86
CA VAL A 34 -9.32 -12.62 -9.51
C VAL A 34 -10.85 -12.65 -9.44
N GLY A 35 -11.52 -12.08 -10.46
CA GLY A 35 -12.98 -12.13 -10.54
C GLY A 35 -13.50 -13.56 -10.62
N ALA A 36 -12.85 -14.41 -11.39
CA ALA A 36 -13.18 -15.84 -11.50
C ALA A 36 -13.03 -16.58 -10.17
N ALA A 37 -11.94 -16.32 -9.41
CA ALA A 37 -11.72 -16.93 -8.10
C ALA A 37 -12.79 -16.52 -7.06
N ILE A 38 -13.22 -15.25 -7.09
CA ILE A 38 -14.31 -14.77 -6.23
C ILE A 38 -15.63 -15.48 -6.58
N ALA A 39 -15.98 -15.55 -7.87
CA ALA A 39 -17.21 -16.18 -8.32
C ALA A 39 -17.23 -17.69 -8.00
N ASP A 40 -16.10 -18.39 -8.21
CA ASP A 40 -15.96 -19.79 -7.87
C ASP A 40 -16.11 -20.02 -6.35
N ALA A 41 -15.45 -19.22 -5.51
CA ALA A 41 -15.51 -19.40 -4.07
C ALA A 41 -16.93 -19.17 -3.50
N ILE A 42 -17.68 -18.14 -3.96
CA ILE A 42 -19.00 -17.83 -3.43
C ILE A 42 -20.08 -18.80 -3.91
N THR A 43 -19.84 -19.55 -4.98
CA THR A 43 -20.78 -20.52 -5.55
C THR A 43 -20.51 -21.97 -5.12
N LYS A 44 -19.37 -22.25 -4.48
CA LYS A 44 -19.08 -23.56 -3.88
C LYS A 44 -19.87 -23.82 -2.60
N PRO A 45 -19.99 -25.09 -2.15
CA PRO A 45 -20.41 -25.38 -0.80
C PRO A 45 -19.50 -24.68 0.20
N ILE A 46 -20.03 -23.71 0.95
CA ILE A 46 -19.25 -22.92 1.91
C ILE A 46 -20.08 -22.65 3.17
N SER A 47 -19.41 -22.62 4.33
CA SER A 47 -20.00 -22.30 5.64
C SER A 47 -18.94 -21.67 6.55
N ASN A 48 -19.09 -21.76 7.86
CA ASN A 48 -18.04 -21.36 8.79
C ASN A 48 -16.86 -22.34 8.75
N ARG A 49 -15.67 -21.86 9.13
CA ARG A 49 -14.45 -22.66 9.23
C ARG A 49 -14.61 -23.80 10.22
N ASN A 50 -14.23 -24.99 9.83
CA ASN A 50 -14.05 -26.19 10.65
C ASN A 50 -13.52 -27.31 9.72
N THR A 51 -13.56 -28.59 10.16
CA THR A 51 -12.99 -29.72 9.44
C THR A 51 -13.96 -30.92 9.27
N ASN A 52 -15.22 -30.78 9.70
CA ASN A 52 -16.18 -31.91 9.68
C ASN A 52 -16.86 -32.07 8.33
N THR A 53 -17.47 -30.99 7.82
CA THR A 53 -18.21 -31.01 6.55
C THR A 53 -17.35 -30.48 5.40
N GLU A 54 -17.74 -30.78 4.16
CA GLU A 54 -17.10 -30.25 2.95
C GLU A 54 -17.13 -28.71 2.95
N SER A 55 -18.28 -28.12 3.27
CA SER A 55 -18.42 -26.65 3.33
C SER A 55 -17.47 -25.98 4.34
N GLU A 56 -17.24 -26.63 5.49
CA GLU A 56 -16.29 -26.14 6.49
C GLU A 56 -14.84 -26.24 6.01
N LYS A 57 -14.49 -27.37 5.37
CA LYS A 57 -13.15 -27.59 4.82
C LYS A 57 -12.83 -26.59 3.71
N ASN A 58 -13.78 -26.31 2.81
CA ASN A 58 -13.61 -25.31 1.76
C ASN A 58 -13.32 -23.91 2.35
N ALA A 59 -14.04 -23.52 3.40
CA ALA A 59 -13.80 -22.26 4.09
C ALA A 59 -12.41 -22.23 4.75
N GLU A 60 -12.01 -23.32 5.40
CA GLU A 60 -10.70 -23.46 6.04
C GLU A 60 -9.55 -23.36 5.03
N GLU A 61 -9.65 -24.08 3.92
CA GLU A 61 -8.65 -24.09 2.85
C GLU A 61 -8.45 -22.69 2.25
N ILE A 62 -9.54 -21.94 2.03
CA ILE A 62 -9.46 -20.55 1.52
C ILE A 62 -8.69 -19.66 2.51
N VAL A 63 -9.00 -19.75 3.81
CA VAL A 63 -8.33 -18.91 4.82
C VAL A 63 -6.85 -19.25 4.95
N LEU A 64 -6.50 -20.55 4.98
CA LEU A 64 -5.12 -20.98 5.03
C LEU A 64 -4.36 -20.62 3.75
N GLY A 65 -5.02 -20.74 2.58
CA GLY A 65 -4.48 -20.30 1.29
C GLY A 65 -4.15 -18.83 1.27
N PHE A 66 -5.07 -17.98 1.75
CA PHE A 66 -4.89 -16.53 1.87
C PHE A 66 -3.68 -16.19 2.75
N ARG A 67 -3.61 -16.76 3.97
CA ARG A 67 -2.49 -16.50 4.90
C ARG A 67 -1.15 -16.89 4.29
N LYS A 68 -1.10 -18.03 3.60
CA LYS A 68 0.11 -18.48 2.90
C LYS A 68 0.46 -17.58 1.72
N ALA A 69 -0.54 -17.08 0.97
CA ALA A 69 -0.30 -16.16 -0.12
C ALA A 69 0.29 -14.83 0.36
N VAL A 70 -0.28 -14.26 1.43
CA VAL A 70 0.26 -13.05 2.06
C VAL A 70 1.67 -13.29 2.60
N ALA A 71 1.89 -14.42 3.28
CA ALA A 71 3.21 -14.77 3.82
C ALA A 71 4.26 -14.88 2.71
N ASP A 72 3.93 -15.51 1.58
CA ASP A 72 4.81 -15.60 0.42
C ASP A 72 5.05 -14.22 -0.22
N LEU A 73 4.06 -13.31 -0.20
CA LEU A 73 4.16 -11.98 -0.80
C LEU A 73 5.12 -11.08 -0.02
N ILE A 74 5.03 -11.05 1.31
CA ILE A 74 5.78 -10.10 2.15
C ILE A 74 6.82 -10.74 3.05
N ASP A 75 7.12 -12.03 2.88
CA ASP A 75 8.15 -12.81 3.60
C ASP A 75 7.95 -12.82 5.12
N VAL A 76 6.83 -13.41 5.56
CA VAL A 76 6.44 -13.53 6.98
C VAL A 76 5.93 -14.93 7.33
N ASP A 77 5.67 -15.17 8.63
CA ASP A 77 4.98 -16.37 9.09
C ASP A 77 3.47 -16.28 8.76
N PRO A 78 2.87 -17.26 8.05
CA PRO A 78 1.43 -17.26 7.76
C PRO A 78 0.54 -17.26 9.02
N ASN A 79 1.04 -17.76 10.16
CA ASN A 79 0.33 -17.72 11.43
C ASN A 79 0.31 -16.32 12.08
N GLY A 80 1.03 -15.36 11.54
CA GLY A 80 1.02 -13.96 11.93
C GLY A 80 0.17 -13.05 11.04
N VAL A 81 -0.46 -13.60 9.99
CA VAL A 81 -1.26 -12.84 9.03
C VAL A 81 -2.69 -12.67 9.50
N VAL A 82 -3.11 -11.41 9.69
CA VAL A 82 -4.47 -11.00 10.05
C VAL A 82 -5.17 -10.40 8.84
N TYR A 83 -6.36 -10.88 8.53
CA TYR A 83 -7.24 -10.31 7.51
C TYR A 83 -7.90 -9.01 8.02
N GLY A 84 -8.09 -8.03 7.13
CA GLY A 84 -8.85 -6.82 7.41
C GLY A 84 -9.69 -6.36 6.21
N ARG A 85 -10.81 -5.69 6.50
CA ARG A 85 -11.68 -5.14 5.46
C ARG A 85 -11.05 -3.98 4.69
N SER A 86 -10.20 -3.21 5.35
CA SER A 86 -9.40 -2.15 4.76
C SER A 86 -8.18 -1.86 5.65
N TRP A 87 -7.14 -1.28 5.06
CA TRP A 87 -5.98 -0.83 5.81
C TRP A 87 -6.34 0.17 6.90
N THR A 88 -7.17 1.16 6.59
CA THR A 88 -7.62 2.17 7.56
C THR A 88 -8.30 1.54 8.78
N GLN A 89 -9.22 0.57 8.56
CA GLN A 89 -9.89 -0.10 9.65
C GLN A 89 -8.90 -0.89 10.51
N ILE A 90 -8.02 -1.69 9.89
CA ILE A 90 -7.03 -2.51 10.60
C ILE A 90 -6.10 -1.62 11.45
N THR A 91 -5.66 -0.47 10.91
CA THR A 91 -4.83 0.46 11.66
C THR A 91 -5.58 1.05 12.86
N TYR A 92 -6.87 1.37 12.73
CA TYR A 92 -7.69 1.77 13.88
C TYR A 92 -7.82 0.68 14.93
N ASP A 93 -8.01 -0.58 14.53
CA ASP A 93 -8.15 -1.70 15.47
C ASP A 93 -6.83 -1.96 16.22
N PHE A 94 -5.69 -1.92 15.51
CA PHE A 94 -4.39 -2.06 16.14
C PHE A 94 -3.98 -0.84 16.97
N SER A 95 -4.34 0.38 16.58
CA SER A 95 -4.04 1.58 17.36
C SER A 95 -4.74 1.55 18.73
N ARG A 96 -6.02 1.17 18.78
CA ARG A 96 -6.76 0.98 20.04
C ARG A 96 -6.18 -0.15 20.88
N THR A 97 -5.76 -1.24 20.24
CA THR A 97 -5.18 -2.40 20.92
C THR A 97 -3.85 -2.04 21.57
N LEU A 98 -2.94 -1.40 20.83
CA LEU A 98 -1.62 -1.01 21.31
C LEU A 98 -1.68 0.10 22.37
N ALA A 99 -2.59 1.07 22.21
CA ALA A 99 -2.78 2.15 23.17
C ALA A 99 -3.18 1.70 24.57
N LYS A 100 -3.74 0.49 24.73
CA LYS A 100 -4.04 -0.08 26.06
C LYS A 100 -2.81 -0.26 26.93
N THR A 101 -1.61 -0.30 26.36
CA THR A 101 -0.34 -0.42 27.08
C THR A 101 0.33 0.94 27.31
N TRP A 102 -0.19 2.03 26.73
CA TRP A 102 0.39 3.37 26.82
C TRP A 102 -0.18 4.16 28.01
N LYS A 103 0.53 5.20 28.41
CA LYS A 103 0.14 6.11 29.48
C LYS A 103 0.65 7.53 29.23
N ALA A 104 0.18 8.47 30.02
CA ALA A 104 0.68 9.85 29.97
C ALA A 104 2.21 9.90 30.13
N GLY A 105 2.85 10.65 29.22
CA GLY A 105 4.30 10.77 29.10
C GLY A 105 4.97 9.75 28.18
N ASP A 106 4.27 8.72 27.69
CA ASP A 106 4.75 7.91 26.57
C ASP A 106 4.66 8.68 25.25
N GLU A 107 5.43 8.27 24.25
CA GLU A 107 5.52 8.96 22.96
C GLU A 107 5.20 8.00 21.79
N VAL A 108 4.52 8.51 20.77
CA VAL A 108 4.23 7.85 19.51
C VAL A 108 4.78 8.71 18.38
N VAL A 109 5.54 8.11 17.47
CA VAL A 109 6.09 8.82 16.31
C VAL A 109 5.28 8.50 15.07
N VAL A 110 4.87 9.55 14.35
CA VAL A 110 4.27 9.49 13.00
C VAL A 110 5.08 10.36 12.05
N SER A 111 4.92 10.20 10.74
CA SER A 111 5.63 11.07 9.80
C SER A 111 4.70 11.98 9.00
N ARG A 112 5.27 13.10 8.52
CA ARG A 112 4.55 13.99 7.59
C ARG A 112 4.56 13.46 6.14
N LEU A 113 5.23 12.36 5.87
CA LEU A 113 5.24 11.68 4.58
C LEU A 113 4.03 10.75 4.41
N ASP A 114 3.37 10.39 5.50
CA ASP A 114 2.38 9.33 5.57
C ASP A 114 1.00 9.73 5.01
N HIS A 115 0.29 8.73 4.51
CA HIS A 115 -1.15 8.79 4.30
C HIS A 115 -1.88 8.89 5.66
N ASP A 116 -2.98 9.65 5.75
CA ASP A 116 -3.68 9.93 7.01
C ASP A 116 -4.19 8.67 7.74
N SER A 117 -4.39 7.57 7.02
CA SER A 117 -4.71 6.26 7.63
C SER A 117 -3.59 5.69 8.51
N ASN A 118 -2.34 6.13 8.30
CA ASN A 118 -1.20 5.80 9.17
C ASN A 118 -0.76 6.96 10.07
N VAL A 119 -1.58 7.97 10.21
CA VAL A 119 -1.35 9.15 11.05
C VAL A 119 -2.47 9.29 12.06
N ARG A 120 -3.70 9.50 11.59
CA ARG A 120 -4.83 9.89 12.43
C ARG A 120 -5.22 8.84 13.49
N PRO A 121 -5.21 7.54 13.21
CA PRO A 121 -5.48 6.51 14.23
C PRO A 121 -4.51 6.57 15.40
N TRP A 122 -3.23 6.84 15.12
CA TRP A 122 -2.18 6.93 16.13
C TRP A 122 -2.30 8.18 16.99
N ILE A 123 -2.62 9.32 16.38
CA ILE A 123 -2.86 10.58 17.10
C ILE A 123 -4.03 10.40 18.07
N GLN A 124 -5.16 9.91 17.57
CA GLN A 124 -6.36 9.73 18.40
C GLN A 124 -6.15 8.71 19.52
N ALA A 125 -5.42 7.64 19.26
CA ALA A 125 -5.09 6.65 20.26
C ALA A 125 -4.13 7.19 21.34
N ALA A 126 -3.14 7.99 20.94
CA ALA A 126 -2.22 8.64 21.87
C ALA A 126 -2.94 9.67 22.75
N GLU A 127 -3.75 10.54 22.13
CA GLU A 127 -4.55 11.55 22.84
C GLU A 127 -5.48 10.94 23.89
N ALA A 128 -6.12 9.80 23.56
CA ALA A 128 -7.05 9.12 24.46
C ALA A 128 -6.41 8.65 25.78
N VAL A 129 -5.08 8.45 25.80
CA VAL A 129 -4.34 7.97 26.99
C VAL A 129 -3.33 9.02 27.51
N GLY A 130 -3.33 10.24 26.94
CA GLY A 130 -2.42 11.33 27.33
C GLY A 130 -0.97 11.09 26.90
N ALA A 131 -0.72 10.26 25.91
CA ALA A 131 0.60 10.11 25.27
C ALA A 131 0.86 11.25 24.29
N THR A 132 2.14 11.51 24.00
CA THR A 132 2.57 12.62 23.13
C THR A 132 2.87 12.12 21.74
N VAL A 133 2.37 12.83 20.71
CA VAL A 133 2.71 12.56 19.32
C VAL A 133 3.94 13.36 18.91
N ARG A 134 4.93 12.68 18.34
CA ARG A 134 6.14 13.27 17.73
C ARG A 134 6.06 13.10 16.21
N TRP A 135 6.53 14.10 15.49
CA TRP A 135 6.47 14.13 14.03
C TRP A 135 7.87 14.00 13.42
N ALA A 136 8.10 12.95 12.65
CA ALA A 136 9.26 12.85 11.78
C ALA A 136 9.02 13.66 10.50
N GLU A 137 9.92 14.59 10.21
CA GLU A 137 9.81 15.54 9.11
C GLU A 137 10.55 15.03 7.87
N PHE A 138 9.93 15.09 6.70
CA PHE A 138 10.68 14.93 5.44
C PHE A 138 11.23 16.30 4.99
N ASP A 139 12.35 16.29 4.30
CA ASP A 139 12.94 17.49 3.70
C ASP A 139 12.22 17.83 2.39
N VAL A 140 11.72 19.07 2.27
CA VAL A 140 10.94 19.50 1.09
C VAL A 140 11.80 19.57 -0.17
N ALA A 141 13.07 19.96 -0.05
CA ALA A 141 13.94 20.13 -1.22
C ALA A 141 14.38 18.81 -1.82
N THR A 142 14.67 17.81 -0.98
CA THR A 142 15.06 16.47 -1.41
C THR A 142 13.89 15.49 -1.46
N SER A 143 12.78 15.81 -0.80
CA SER A 143 11.63 14.94 -0.56
C SER A 143 11.97 13.66 0.22
N GLU A 144 13.10 13.61 0.91
CA GLU A 144 13.57 12.45 1.66
C GLU A 144 13.09 12.49 3.12
N LEU A 145 12.60 11.35 3.62
CA LEU A 145 12.44 11.07 5.04
C LEU A 145 13.65 10.25 5.48
N THR A 146 14.66 10.94 6.03
CA THR A 146 15.93 10.31 6.40
C THR A 146 15.86 9.58 7.73
N VAL A 147 16.78 8.62 7.95
CA VAL A 147 16.96 7.96 9.25
C VAL A 147 17.22 8.99 10.35
N ALA A 148 18.08 9.99 10.08
CA ALA A 148 18.39 11.06 11.02
C ALA A 148 17.17 11.89 11.43
N ALA A 149 16.23 12.14 10.50
CA ALA A 149 14.98 12.85 10.81
C ALA A 149 14.08 12.04 11.74
N VAL A 150 14.07 10.70 11.63
CA VAL A 150 13.36 9.82 12.56
C VAL A 150 14.09 9.76 13.90
N GLU A 151 15.42 9.53 13.91
CA GLU A 151 16.22 9.50 15.15
C GLU A 151 16.08 10.77 15.99
N ALA A 152 15.96 11.94 15.36
CA ALA A 152 15.82 13.22 16.04
C ALA A 152 14.55 13.33 16.91
N VAL A 153 13.55 12.49 16.68
CA VAL A 153 12.28 12.48 17.43
C VAL A 153 12.09 11.23 18.29
N LEU A 154 13.06 10.30 18.29
CA LEU A 154 13.05 9.13 19.16
C LEU A 154 13.53 9.45 20.57
N SER A 155 12.98 8.74 21.55
CA SER A 155 13.44 8.78 22.94
C SER A 155 13.18 7.44 23.64
N SER A 156 13.67 7.28 24.88
CA SER A 156 13.36 6.10 25.71
C SER A 156 11.87 5.99 26.08
N LYS A 157 11.06 7.01 25.80
CA LYS A 157 9.60 7.04 26.01
C LYS A 157 8.82 6.60 24.77
N THR A 158 9.48 6.50 23.62
CA THR A 158 8.83 6.09 22.36
C THR A 158 8.33 4.66 22.48
N LYS A 159 7.05 4.44 22.18
CA LYS A 159 6.39 3.11 22.23
C LYS A 159 6.16 2.56 20.83
N LEU A 160 5.89 3.43 19.88
CA LEU A 160 5.58 3.06 18.50
C LEU A 160 6.13 4.11 17.55
N VAL A 161 6.62 3.65 16.42
CA VAL A 161 6.95 4.47 15.25
C VAL A 161 6.16 3.95 14.06
N ALA A 162 5.28 4.77 13.50
CA ALA A 162 4.48 4.45 12.32
C ALA A 162 4.99 5.24 11.11
N ILE A 163 5.49 4.52 10.10
CA ILE A 163 6.11 5.11 8.90
C ILE A 163 5.60 4.39 7.65
N THR A 164 5.32 5.19 6.61
CA THR A 164 4.99 4.63 5.28
C THR A 164 6.19 3.99 4.60
N GLY A 165 5.97 2.88 3.91
CA GLY A 165 6.96 2.27 3.04
C GLY A 165 7.21 3.06 1.76
N ALA A 166 6.21 3.81 1.29
CA ALA A 166 6.33 4.76 0.20
C ALA A 166 5.24 5.83 0.28
N GLY A 167 5.60 7.08 0.08
CA GLY A 167 4.66 8.21 0.03
C GLY A 167 3.72 8.08 -1.17
N ASN A 168 2.42 8.04 -0.93
CA ASN A 168 1.41 7.78 -1.98
C ASN A 168 1.17 8.95 -2.95
N THR A 169 1.80 10.10 -2.74
CA THR A 169 1.76 11.27 -3.64
C THR A 169 3.09 11.49 -4.35
N ILE A 170 4.18 11.60 -3.61
CA ILE A 170 5.51 11.94 -4.14
C ILE A 170 6.42 10.71 -4.34
N GLY A 171 5.91 9.52 -4.04
CA GLY A 171 6.61 8.26 -4.31
C GLY A 171 7.79 7.93 -3.40
N THR A 172 8.24 8.83 -2.54
CA THR A 172 9.42 8.68 -1.70
C THR A 172 9.43 7.35 -0.93
N ARG A 173 10.52 6.59 -1.06
CA ARG A 173 10.77 5.31 -0.35
C ARG A 173 11.84 5.54 0.73
N PRO A 174 11.48 5.64 2.03
CA PRO A 174 12.45 5.73 3.13
C PRO A 174 13.28 4.46 3.27
N ASP A 175 14.47 4.57 3.85
CA ASP A 175 15.28 3.41 4.24
C ASP A 175 14.67 2.73 5.47
N LEU A 176 13.65 1.91 5.24
CA LEU A 176 12.89 1.24 6.31
C LEU A 176 13.76 0.36 7.17
N LYS A 177 14.78 -0.31 6.59
CA LYS A 177 15.67 -1.20 7.34
C LYS A 177 16.51 -0.42 8.36
N ALA A 178 17.09 0.69 7.94
CA ALA A 178 17.87 1.54 8.83
C ALA A 178 16.98 2.25 9.87
N ILE A 179 15.76 2.68 9.47
CA ILE A 179 14.76 3.25 10.40
C ILE A 179 14.34 2.19 11.43
N GLY A 180 14.00 0.96 11.03
CA GLY A 180 13.65 -0.13 11.93
C GLY A 180 14.73 -0.42 12.96
N ALA A 181 15.99 -0.45 12.52
CA ALA A 181 17.12 -0.60 13.43
C ALA A 181 17.25 0.53 14.45
N ALA A 182 16.97 1.79 14.06
CA ALA A 182 16.96 2.95 14.95
C ALA A 182 15.79 2.87 15.96
N VAL A 183 14.60 2.47 15.50
CA VAL A 183 13.41 2.29 16.33
C VAL A 183 13.63 1.24 17.41
N HIS A 184 14.19 0.10 17.05
CA HIS A 184 14.46 -0.98 18.01
C HIS A 184 15.55 -0.63 19.05
N LYS A 185 16.50 0.25 18.74
CA LYS A 185 17.51 0.73 19.72
C LYS A 185 16.86 1.42 20.93
N VAL A 186 15.70 2.05 20.78
CA VAL A 186 14.97 2.69 21.88
C VAL A 186 13.91 1.79 22.47
N GLY A 187 13.74 0.55 21.99
CA GLY A 187 12.76 -0.43 22.48
C GLY A 187 11.33 -0.17 22.02
N ALA A 188 11.14 0.62 20.96
CA ALA A 188 9.84 0.91 20.37
C ALA A 188 9.45 -0.14 19.32
N LEU A 189 8.14 -0.28 19.06
CA LEU A 189 7.60 -1.08 17.96
C LEU A 189 7.64 -0.31 16.64
N PHE A 190 7.90 -1.01 15.53
CA PHE A 190 7.93 -0.45 14.19
C PHE A 190 6.73 -0.92 13.36
N TYR A 191 5.83 0.01 13.04
CA TYR A 191 4.61 -0.20 12.26
C TYR A 191 4.78 0.39 10.86
N VAL A 192 4.73 -0.46 9.84
CA VAL A 192 5.00 -0.06 8.44
C VAL A 192 3.71 -0.09 7.62
N ASP A 193 3.34 1.05 7.06
CA ASP A 193 2.31 1.15 6.00
C ASP A 193 2.92 0.80 4.64
N GLY A 194 2.76 -0.45 4.21
CA GLY A 194 3.22 -0.96 2.93
C GLY A 194 2.23 -0.75 1.77
N VAL A 195 1.12 -0.04 1.97
CA VAL A 195 0.01 0.06 0.99
C VAL A 195 0.47 0.57 -0.37
N HIS A 196 1.37 1.54 -0.42
CA HIS A 196 1.88 2.08 -1.69
C HIS A 196 3.22 1.47 -2.12
N LEU A 197 3.94 0.80 -1.23
CA LEU A 197 5.19 0.13 -1.56
C LEU A 197 4.98 -1.26 -2.17
N THR A 198 4.08 -2.06 -1.60
CA THR A 198 3.88 -3.48 -1.95
C THR A 198 3.54 -3.71 -3.43
N PRO A 199 2.80 -2.84 -4.15
CA PRO A 199 2.56 -3.00 -5.58
C PRO A 199 3.79 -2.84 -6.48
N HIS A 200 4.88 -2.23 -5.98
CA HIS A 200 5.99 -1.74 -6.80
C HIS A 200 7.37 -2.27 -6.40
N ALA A 201 7.46 -3.12 -5.38
CA ALA A 201 8.74 -3.61 -4.89
C ALA A 201 8.65 -5.03 -4.30
N VAL A 202 9.77 -5.73 -4.30
CA VAL A 202 9.92 -6.95 -3.50
C VAL A 202 9.91 -6.59 -2.01
N ILE A 203 9.03 -7.21 -1.25
CA ILE A 203 8.91 -6.98 0.19
C ILE A 203 9.48 -8.16 0.98
N SER A 204 10.32 -7.85 1.96
CA SER A 204 10.64 -8.74 3.07
C SER A 204 10.45 -7.97 4.38
N ALA A 205 9.28 -8.12 4.99
CA ALA A 205 8.98 -7.45 6.25
C ALA A 205 9.96 -7.85 7.37
N LYS A 206 10.48 -9.07 7.28
CA LYS A 206 11.52 -9.59 8.15
C LYS A 206 12.86 -8.83 8.00
N GLU A 207 13.32 -8.56 6.76
CA GLU A 207 14.56 -7.82 6.53
C GLU A 207 14.42 -6.33 6.85
N ILE A 208 13.23 -5.77 6.67
CA ILE A 208 12.88 -4.41 7.10
C ILE A 208 12.95 -4.29 8.63
N GLY A 209 12.71 -5.39 9.35
CA GLY A 209 12.57 -5.38 10.80
C GLY A 209 11.24 -4.77 11.25
N ALA A 210 10.18 -4.90 10.45
CA ALA A 210 8.87 -4.41 10.83
C ALA A 210 8.24 -5.35 11.87
N ASP A 211 7.79 -4.80 13.01
CA ASP A 211 6.97 -5.53 13.98
C ASP A 211 5.55 -5.72 13.43
N PHE A 212 5.08 -4.73 12.67
CA PHE A 212 3.83 -4.79 11.92
C PHE A 212 4.08 -4.30 10.50
N PHE A 213 3.67 -5.07 9.50
CA PHE A 213 3.68 -4.68 8.11
C PHE A 213 2.32 -4.97 7.49
N GLY A 214 1.69 -3.98 6.86
CA GLY A 214 0.42 -4.21 6.24
C GLY A 214 0.20 -3.45 4.94
N PHE A 215 -0.80 -3.90 4.17
CA PHE A 215 -1.11 -3.36 2.85
C PHE A 215 -2.56 -3.63 2.45
N SER A 216 -2.98 -3.02 1.33
CA SER A 216 -4.33 -3.18 0.75
C SER A 216 -4.24 -3.87 -0.60
N PHE A 217 -5.07 -4.90 -0.80
CA PHE A 217 -5.09 -5.66 -2.05
C PHE A 217 -5.64 -4.87 -3.24
N TYR A 218 -6.57 -3.92 -3.04
CA TYR A 218 -7.17 -3.16 -4.14
C TYR A 218 -6.18 -2.24 -4.88
N LYS A 219 -4.98 -2.01 -4.32
CA LYS A 219 -3.85 -1.35 -5.00
C LYS A 219 -2.87 -2.35 -5.63
N LEU A 220 -3.05 -3.63 -5.33
CA LEU A 220 -2.21 -4.76 -5.75
C LEU A 220 -3.00 -5.70 -6.68
N MET A 221 -3.79 -5.13 -7.60
CA MET A 221 -4.61 -5.89 -8.57
C MET A 221 -5.61 -6.87 -7.92
N GLY A 222 -5.93 -6.71 -6.65
CA GLY A 222 -6.81 -7.56 -5.86
C GLY A 222 -8.12 -6.92 -5.45
N PRO A 223 -8.95 -7.63 -4.70
CA PRO A 223 -10.22 -7.13 -4.20
C PRO A 223 -10.05 -6.12 -3.07
N HIS A 224 -11.16 -5.44 -2.68
CA HIS A 224 -11.19 -4.49 -1.57
C HIS A 224 -11.07 -5.20 -0.21
N CYS A 225 -9.84 -5.50 0.17
CA CYS A 225 -9.46 -5.98 1.49
C CYS A 225 -8.01 -5.60 1.80
N ALA A 226 -7.58 -5.89 3.01
CA ALA A 226 -6.24 -5.64 3.51
C ALA A 226 -5.71 -6.82 4.30
N ALA A 227 -4.40 -6.84 4.51
CA ALA A 227 -3.76 -7.72 5.47
C ALA A 227 -2.73 -6.93 6.29
N ILE A 228 -2.55 -7.36 7.54
CA ILE A 228 -1.42 -6.96 8.36
C ILE A 228 -0.75 -8.22 8.89
N ALA A 229 0.56 -8.20 8.97
CA ALA A 229 1.34 -9.28 9.55
C ALA A 229 2.20 -8.77 10.71
N ALA A 230 2.29 -9.60 11.74
CA ALA A 230 3.21 -9.47 12.86
C ALA A 230 3.65 -10.87 13.29
N SER A 231 4.70 -10.99 14.12
CA SER A 231 5.07 -12.31 14.62
C SER A 231 3.93 -12.90 15.49
N PRO A 232 3.66 -14.21 15.40
CA PRO A 232 2.67 -14.85 16.25
C PRO A 232 2.92 -14.61 17.75
N GLU A 233 4.18 -14.53 18.15
CA GLU A 233 4.61 -14.26 19.53
C GLU A 233 4.15 -12.86 19.96
N LEU A 234 4.38 -11.83 19.14
CA LEU A 234 3.92 -10.47 19.42
C LEU A 234 2.39 -10.41 19.47
N LEU A 235 1.70 -11.02 18.51
CA LEU A 235 0.23 -11.05 18.50
C LEU A 235 -0.36 -11.68 19.76
N LYS A 236 0.26 -12.72 20.32
CA LYS A 236 -0.19 -13.35 21.56
C LYS A 236 -0.17 -12.41 22.76
N THR A 237 0.79 -11.49 22.82
CA THR A 237 0.93 -10.53 23.93
C THR A 237 -0.12 -9.42 23.93
N LEU A 238 -0.72 -9.12 22.78
CA LEU A 238 -1.63 -7.99 22.63
C LEU A 238 -3.00 -8.28 23.24
N ASN A 239 -3.55 -7.32 23.97
CA ASN A 239 -4.87 -7.40 24.58
C ASN A 239 -5.91 -6.66 23.72
N ASN A 240 -6.33 -7.29 22.61
CA ASN A 240 -7.36 -6.72 21.75
C ASN A 240 -8.79 -6.90 22.31
N ASP A 241 -9.70 -6.03 21.91
CA ASP A 241 -11.13 -6.23 22.15
C ASP A 241 -11.65 -7.34 21.25
N LYS A 242 -12.44 -8.25 21.80
CA LYS A 242 -13.07 -9.35 21.09
C LYS A 242 -14.34 -9.82 21.80
N LEU A 243 -15.19 -10.56 21.11
CA LEU A 243 -16.36 -11.19 21.72
C LEU A 243 -15.91 -12.25 22.74
N LEU A 244 -16.66 -12.40 23.82
CA LEU A 244 -16.35 -13.37 24.87
C LEU A 244 -16.18 -14.81 24.36
N PRO A 245 -17.06 -15.32 23.46
CA PRO A 245 -16.92 -16.69 22.93
C PRO A 245 -15.85 -16.82 21.83
N SER A 246 -15.25 -15.71 21.33
CA SER A 246 -14.22 -15.77 20.30
C SER A 246 -12.95 -16.43 20.84
N THR A 247 -12.24 -17.14 19.94
CA THR A 247 -10.97 -17.78 20.25
C THR A 247 -9.93 -16.77 20.74
N SER A 248 -8.98 -17.24 21.53
CA SER A 248 -7.77 -16.50 21.90
C SER A 248 -6.55 -16.87 21.07
N ASN A 249 -6.73 -17.78 20.10
CA ASN A 249 -5.66 -18.15 19.19
C ASN A 249 -5.32 -16.99 18.23
N VAL A 250 -4.08 -16.91 17.80
CA VAL A 250 -3.60 -15.96 16.79
C VAL A 250 -3.50 -16.69 15.45
N PRO A 251 -3.79 -15.99 14.37
CA PRO A 251 -4.21 -14.59 14.24
C PRO A 251 -5.72 -14.35 14.45
N GLU A 252 -6.52 -15.41 14.61
CA GLU A 252 -7.99 -15.37 14.60
C GLU A 252 -8.59 -14.40 15.64
N LYS A 253 -7.94 -14.18 16.79
CA LYS A 253 -8.49 -13.27 17.81
C LYS A 253 -8.60 -11.81 17.32
N PHE A 254 -7.92 -11.44 16.23
CA PHE A 254 -7.99 -10.11 15.60
C PHE A 254 -8.97 -10.04 14.43
N GLU A 255 -9.57 -11.17 14.04
CA GLU A 255 -10.51 -11.26 12.92
C GLU A 255 -11.94 -11.30 13.46
N PHE A 256 -12.69 -10.20 13.25
CA PHE A 256 -14.01 -10.03 13.86
C PHE A 256 -15.14 -10.47 12.92
N GLY A 257 -15.91 -11.46 13.40
CA GLY A 257 -17.04 -12.03 12.65
C GLY A 257 -16.61 -13.06 11.62
N THR A 258 -17.58 -13.57 10.85
CA THR A 258 -17.33 -14.49 9.75
C THR A 258 -16.55 -13.77 8.64
N LEU A 259 -15.47 -14.41 8.17
CA LEU A 259 -14.61 -13.86 7.14
C LEU A 259 -15.28 -13.92 5.76
N PRO A 260 -15.00 -12.98 4.85
CA PRO A 260 -15.49 -13.01 3.48
C PRO A 260 -14.57 -13.93 2.64
N TYR A 261 -14.86 -15.21 2.64
CA TYR A 261 -14.01 -16.24 2.02
C TYR A 261 -13.80 -16.00 0.53
N GLU A 262 -14.83 -15.55 -0.18
CA GLU A 262 -14.76 -15.20 -1.59
C GLU A 262 -13.74 -14.08 -1.87
N ILE A 263 -13.68 -13.09 -0.99
CA ILE A 263 -12.70 -11.99 -1.10
C ILE A 263 -11.29 -12.50 -0.80
N MET A 264 -11.14 -13.39 0.17
CA MET A 264 -9.85 -14.01 0.50
C MET A 264 -9.35 -14.90 -0.65
N ALA A 265 -10.25 -15.62 -1.34
CA ALA A 265 -9.93 -16.39 -2.53
C ALA A 265 -9.44 -15.48 -3.67
N GLY A 266 -10.14 -14.36 -3.91
CA GLY A 266 -9.71 -13.35 -4.89
C GLY A 266 -8.35 -12.72 -4.54
N ALA A 267 -8.09 -12.46 -3.27
CA ALA A 267 -6.79 -11.95 -2.80
C ALA A 267 -5.66 -12.97 -3.04
N THR A 268 -5.92 -14.26 -2.81
CA THR A 268 -4.98 -15.34 -3.13
C THR A 268 -4.67 -15.37 -4.62
N ALA A 269 -5.71 -15.30 -5.47
CA ALA A 269 -5.56 -15.29 -6.92
C ALA A 269 -4.76 -14.06 -7.42
N ALA A 270 -4.89 -12.90 -6.78
CA ALA A 270 -4.07 -11.72 -7.09
C ALA A 270 -2.58 -11.98 -6.81
N VAL A 271 -2.25 -12.62 -5.68
CA VAL A 271 -0.85 -12.99 -5.37
C VAL A 271 -0.32 -14.04 -6.35
N ASP A 272 -1.13 -15.02 -6.72
CA ASP A 272 -0.75 -16.02 -7.71
C ASP A 272 -0.52 -15.38 -9.08
N PHE A 273 -1.36 -14.43 -9.49
CA PHE A 273 -1.18 -13.66 -10.71
C PHE A 273 0.14 -12.89 -10.71
N ILE A 274 0.47 -12.21 -9.60
CA ILE A 274 1.76 -11.51 -9.43
C ILE A 274 2.92 -12.49 -9.57
N ALA A 275 2.83 -13.65 -8.94
CA ALA A 275 3.87 -14.68 -9.03
C ALA A 275 4.13 -15.10 -10.48
N ASP A 276 3.09 -15.13 -11.32
CA ASP A 276 3.15 -15.64 -12.69
C ASP A 276 3.35 -14.54 -13.77
N MET A 277 3.47 -13.26 -13.39
CA MET A 277 3.74 -12.17 -14.35
C MET A 277 5.06 -12.35 -15.11
N ALA A 278 6.16 -12.69 -14.40
CA ALA A 278 7.47 -12.95 -14.95
C ALA A 278 8.25 -13.96 -14.06
N PRO A 279 7.77 -15.21 -13.92
CA PRO A 279 8.22 -16.13 -12.87
C PRO A 279 9.65 -16.63 -13.04
N GLY A 280 10.20 -16.53 -14.25
CA GLY A 280 11.55 -17.02 -14.56
C GLY A 280 11.71 -18.51 -14.21
N ALA A 281 12.80 -18.85 -13.50
CA ALA A 281 13.12 -20.20 -13.02
C ALA A 281 12.62 -20.47 -11.58
N GLY A 282 11.78 -19.59 -11.01
CA GLY A 282 11.25 -19.75 -9.65
C GLY A 282 10.44 -21.02 -9.47
N LYS A 283 10.74 -21.79 -8.41
CA LYS A 283 10.08 -23.07 -8.10
C LYS A 283 8.97 -22.93 -7.07
N THR A 284 9.14 -22.00 -6.14
CA THR A 284 8.17 -21.65 -5.09
C THR A 284 7.41 -20.39 -5.48
N ARG A 285 6.22 -20.16 -4.87
CA ARG A 285 5.49 -18.90 -5.05
C ARG A 285 6.36 -17.69 -4.68
N ARG A 286 7.06 -17.74 -3.57
CA ARG A 286 7.96 -16.66 -3.14
C ARG A 286 9.04 -16.36 -4.17
N GLU A 287 9.74 -17.36 -4.69
CA GLU A 287 10.76 -17.16 -5.73
C GLU A 287 10.17 -16.53 -7.00
N LYS A 288 8.99 -16.98 -7.43
CA LYS A 288 8.27 -16.41 -8.58
C LYS A 288 7.89 -14.95 -8.33
N ILE A 289 7.37 -14.62 -7.13
CA ILE A 289 7.04 -13.24 -6.73
C ILE A 289 8.29 -12.36 -6.81
N VAL A 290 9.40 -12.78 -6.23
CA VAL A 290 10.66 -12.02 -6.27
C VAL A 290 11.10 -11.76 -7.72
N ASN A 291 11.06 -12.77 -8.58
CA ASN A 291 11.42 -12.62 -9.99
C ASN A 291 10.47 -11.66 -10.72
N SER A 292 9.17 -11.83 -10.54
CA SER A 292 8.14 -11.00 -11.20
C SER A 292 8.20 -9.54 -10.74
N MET A 293 8.36 -9.32 -9.44
CA MET A 293 8.42 -7.96 -8.90
C MET A 293 9.71 -7.23 -9.28
N ASN A 294 10.86 -7.92 -9.36
CA ASN A 294 12.09 -7.32 -9.89
C ASN A 294 11.94 -6.93 -11.37
N ALA A 295 11.35 -7.80 -12.19
CA ALA A 295 11.12 -7.49 -13.60
C ALA A 295 10.11 -6.34 -13.78
N LEU A 296 9.11 -6.26 -12.92
CA LEU A 296 8.16 -5.15 -12.89
C LEU A 296 8.84 -3.85 -12.49
N GLU A 297 9.66 -3.84 -11.42
CA GLU A 297 10.35 -2.65 -10.93
C GLU A 297 11.28 -2.08 -12.02
N GLU A 298 12.06 -2.92 -12.73
CA GLU A 298 12.88 -2.51 -13.87
C GLU A 298 12.02 -1.86 -14.98
N TYR A 299 10.91 -2.49 -15.34
CA TYR A 299 9.99 -1.97 -16.36
C TYR A 299 9.35 -0.63 -15.95
N GLU A 300 8.86 -0.55 -14.71
CA GLU A 300 8.23 0.67 -14.19
C GLU A 300 9.23 1.82 -14.04
N GLU A 301 10.49 1.54 -13.70
CA GLU A 301 11.55 2.57 -13.61
C GLU A 301 11.84 3.21 -14.97
N GLU A 302 11.99 2.41 -16.02
CA GLU A 302 12.18 2.91 -17.40
C GLU A 302 10.98 3.77 -17.85
N LEU A 303 9.77 3.30 -17.58
CA LEU A 303 8.55 4.02 -17.97
C LEU A 303 8.34 5.28 -17.13
N LEU A 304 8.72 5.27 -15.85
CA LEU A 304 8.69 6.45 -14.97
C LEU A 304 9.63 7.54 -15.47
N VAL A 305 10.86 7.18 -15.81
CA VAL A 305 11.84 8.14 -16.37
C VAL A 305 11.31 8.77 -17.66
N TYR A 306 10.70 7.98 -18.54
CA TYR A 306 10.07 8.49 -19.74
C TYR A 306 8.93 9.45 -19.41
N MET A 307 7.99 9.06 -18.57
CA MET A 307 6.83 9.87 -18.17
C MET A 307 7.27 11.19 -17.50
N GLU A 308 8.26 11.13 -16.63
CA GLU A 308 8.77 12.30 -15.92
C GLU A 308 9.41 13.31 -16.87
N ASN A 309 10.22 12.85 -17.81
CA ASN A 309 10.87 13.71 -18.80
C ASN A 309 9.84 14.41 -19.72
N GLU A 310 8.85 13.66 -20.19
CA GLU A 310 7.79 14.23 -21.02
C GLU A 310 6.92 15.26 -20.27
N ILE A 311 6.59 15.01 -19.00
CA ILE A 311 5.83 15.96 -18.18
C ILE A 311 6.68 17.20 -17.85
N LYS A 312 7.97 17.03 -17.51
CA LYS A 312 8.89 18.15 -17.26
C LYS A 312 9.06 19.08 -18.47
N ALA A 313 8.88 18.58 -19.67
CA ALA A 313 8.95 19.37 -20.91
C ALA A 313 7.70 20.24 -21.16
N LEU A 314 6.63 20.07 -20.37
CA LEU A 314 5.41 20.88 -20.50
C LEU A 314 5.60 22.28 -19.89
N PRO A 315 5.04 23.32 -20.50
CA PRO A 315 5.22 24.70 -20.03
C PRO A 315 4.55 24.92 -18.67
N GLY A 316 5.26 25.59 -17.76
CA GLY A 316 4.72 26.01 -16.47
C GLY A 316 4.49 24.89 -15.46
N VAL A 317 5.03 23.69 -15.69
CA VAL A 317 4.94 22.57 -14.76
C VAL A 317 5.80 22.80 -13.51
N THR A 318 5.25 22.46 -12.35
CA THR A 318 5.98 22.30 -11.09
C THR A 318 5.89 20.85 -10.68
N MET A 319 7.04 20.18 -10.57
CA MET A 319 7.12 18.80 -10.07
C MET A 319 7.36 18.80 -8.57
N TYR A 320 6.68 17.90 -7.86
CA TYR A 320 6.87 17.64 -6.43
C TYR A 320 7.38 16.21 -6.26
N GLY A 321 8.31 16.02 -5.33
CA GLY A 321 8.92 14.70 -5.11
C GLY A 321 10.22 14.54 -5.90
N HIS A 322 11.33 14.65 -5.17
CA HIS A 322 12.70 14.62 -5.73
C HIS A 322 13.55 13.52 -5.10
N ALA A 323 12.93 12.63 -4.30
CA ALA A 323 13.65 11.56 -3.62
C ALA A 323 14.35 10.64 -4.63
N LYS A 324 15.54 10.18 -4.25
CA LYS A 324 16.37 9.31 -5.09
C LYS A 324 15.69 7.94 -5.34
N HIS A 325 15.06 7.40 -4.30
CA HIS A 325 14.33 6.14 -4.37
C HIS A 325 12.84 6.40 -4.28
N ARG A 326 12.11 6.03 -5.34
CA ARG A 326 10.67 6.32 -5.48
C ARG A 326 9.91 5.12 -6.04
N THR A 327 8.62 5.05 -5.73
CA THR A 327 7.65 4.31 -6.53
C THR A 327 7.33 5.08 -7.81
N PRO A 328 6.76 4.43 -8.86
CA PRO A 328 6.50 5.07 -10.15
C PRO A 328 5.28 6.01 -10.10
N THR A 329 5.39 7.03 -9.25
CA THR A 329 4.32 8.02 -8.99
C THR A 329 4.88 9.44 -9.10
N LEU A 330 4.23 10.28 -9.90
CA LEU A 330 4.53 11.69 -10.08
C LEU A 330 3.41 12.55 -9.49
N TYR A 331 3.80 13.65 -8.84
CA TYR A 331 2.90 14.65 -8.27
C TYR A 331 3.31 16.00 -8.81
N PHE A 332 2.39 16.72 -9.48
CA PHE A 332 2.73 17.93 -10.22
C PHE A 332 1.54 18.87 -10.38
N SER A 333 1.84 20.15 -10.63
CA SER A 333 0.85 21.18 -10.94
C SER A 333 1.33 22.08 -12.08
N PHE A 334 0.46 22.95 -12.57
CA PHE A 334 0.78 23.94 -13.60
C PHE A 334 0.43 25.34 -13.09
N ALA A 335 1.31 26.31 -13.35
CA ALA A 335 1.14 27.68 -12.87
C ALA A 335 -0.10 28.39 -13.44
N SER A 336 -0.52 28.01 -14.66
CA SER A 336 -1.60 28.66 -15.39
C SER A 336 -2.99 28.06 -15.18
N HIS A 337 -3.09 26.88 -14.56
CA HIS A 337 -4.32 26.14 -14.47
C HIS A 337 -4.52 25.48 -13.09
N VAL A 338 -5.78 25.43 -12.65
CA VAL A 338 -6.15 24.71 -11.44
C VAL A 338 -6.13 23.20 -11.71
N SER A 339 -5.43 22.43 -10.87
CA SER A 339 -5.26 20.98 -11.05
C SER A 339 -6.60 20.22 -11.19
N ALA A 340 -7.63 20.61 -10.44
CA ALA A 340 -8.96 20.00 -10.52
C ALA A 340 -9.64 20.23 -11.89
N ASP A 341 -9.40 21.37 -12.55
CA ASP A 341 -9.98 21.65 -13.85
C ASP A 341 -9.22 20.91 -14.97
N ILE A 342 -7.90 20.79 -14.85
CA ILE A 342 -7.12 19.91 -15.73
C ILE A 342 -7.64 18.48 -15.63
N TYR A 343 -7.84 17.96 -14.41
CA TYR A 343 -8.38 16.62 -14.20
C TYR A 343 -9.72 16.41 -14.94
N LYS A 344 -10.68 17.34 -14.78
CA LYS A 344 -11.97 17.28 -15.50
C LYS A 344 -11.81 17.24 -17.01
N ALA A 345 -10.91 18.08 -17.55
CA ALA A 345 -10.62 18.12 -18.99
C ALA A 345 -9.97 16.81 -19.49
N MET A 346 -9.09 16.19 -18.69
CA MET A 346 -8.46 14.92 -19.02
C MET A 346 -9.44 13.74 -19.01
N VAL A 347 -10.46 13.75 -18.13
CA VAL A 347 -11.53 12.76 -18.15
C VAL A 347 -12.27 12.75 -19.50
N ALA A 348 -12.54 13.92 -20.09
CA ALA A 348 -13.14 14.01 -21.42
C ALA A 348 -12.24 13.41 -22.53
N LYS A 349 -10.94 13.31 -22.29
CA LYS A 349 -9.96 12.67 -23.20
C LYS A 349 -9.73 11.18 -22.88
N LYS A 350 -10.52 10.60 -21.97
CA LYS A 350 -10.38 9.21 -21.50
C LYS A 350 -9.01 8.92 -20.85
N VAL A 351 -8.50 9.88 -20.08
CA VAL A 351 -7.26 9.73 -19.30
C VAL A 351 -7.58 10.02 -17.84
N ASN A 352 -7.38 9.01 -16.99
CA ASN A 352 -7.58 9.10 -15.54
C ASN A 352 -6.30 9.58 -14.86
N VAL A 353 -6.17 10.89 -14.66
CA VAL A 353 -5.06 11.53 -13.92
C VAL A 353 -5.65 12.44 -12.84
N PRO A 354 -6.05 11.88 -11.69
CA PRO A 354 -6.77 12.60 -10.66
C PRO A 354 -5.94 13.70 -9.99
N ALA A 355 -6.64 14.71 -9.43
CA ALA A 355 -6.05 15.81 -8.68
C ALA A 355 -6.68 15.91 -7.29
N HIS A 356 -5.87 15.82 -6.25
CA HIS A 356 -6.25 15.98 -4.84
C HIS A 356 -5.02 15.91 -3.91
N ASN A 357 -5.21 15.99 -2.59
CA ASN A 357 -4.18 15.65 -1.60
C ASN A 357 -4.07 14.12 -1.35
N PHE A 358 -5.02 13.32 -1.83
CA PHE A 358 -5.05 11.85 -1.74
C PHE A 358 -4.88 11.31 -0.31
N TYR A 359 -5.46 12.00 0.68
CA TYR A 359 -5.28 11.71 2.11
C TYR A 359 -3.82 11.79 2.60
N ALA A 360 -2.88 12.31 1.79
CA ALA A 360 -1.54 12.72 2.22
C ALA A 360 -1.56 14.21 2.60
N LEU A 361 -2.44 14.56 3.52
CA LEU A 361 -2.76 15.95 3.89
C LEU A 361 -1.52 16.70 4.39
N GLU A 362 -0.71 16.05 5.22
CA GLU A 362 0.50 16.63 5.78
C GLU A 362 1.56 16.89 4.70
N VAL A 363 1.68 15.98 3.71
CA VAL A 363 2.54 16.18 2.53
C VAL A 363 2.09 17.40 1.73
N SER A 364 0.80 17.46 1.40
CA SER A 364 0.22 18.53 0.59
C SER A 364 0.43 19.90 1.24
N ARG A 365 0.16 20.02 2.54
CA ARG A 365 0.36 21.24 3.31
C ARG A 365 1.83 21.64 3.38
N LYS A 366 2.73 20.69 3.61
CA LYS A 366 4.16 20.93 3.71
C LYS A 366 4.78 21.36 2.37
N LEU A 367 4.24 20.90 1.25
CA LEU A 367 4.62 21.33 -0.10
C LEU A 367 4.00 22.66 -0.52
N GLY A 368 3.19 23.31 0.34
CA GLY A 368 2.54 24.59 0.05
C GLY A 368 1.30 24.47 -0.84
N LEU A 369 0.76 23.25 -1.03
CA LEU A 369 -0.42 22.96 -1.87
C LEU A 369 -1.75 23.04 -1.09
N GLY A 370 -1.71 23.34 0.21
CA GLY A 370 -2.89 23.36 1.06
C GLY A 370 -3.63 22.03 1.09
N ASP A 371 -4.96 22.10 1.19
CA ASP A 371 -5.83 20.92 1.25
C ASP A 371 -6.31 20.45 -0.14
N ASP A 372 -6.11 21.27 -1.18
CA ASP A 372 -6.53 20.94 -2.55
C ASP A 372 -5.58 19.95 -3.25
N GLY A 373 -4.29 20.03 -2.97
CA GLY A 373 -3.28 19.16 -3.56
C GLY A 373 -2.95 19.48 -5.01
N ALA A 374 -2.53 18.46 -5.76
CA ALA A 374 -2.08 18.58 -7.15
C ALA A 374 -2.50 17.36 -7.99
N LEU A 375 -2.14 17.33 -9.27
CA LEU A 375 -2.29 16.16 -10.14
C LEU A 375 -1.35 15.04 -9.71
N ARG A 376 -1.84 13.80 -9.75
CA ARG A 376 -1.04 12.61 -9.48
C ARG A 376 -1.14 11.64 -10.63
N ALA A 377 -0.01 11.29 -11.24
CA ALA A 377 0.09 10.23 -12.24
C ALA A 377 0.94 9.09 -11.67
N GLY A 378 0.33 7.92 -11.49
CA GLY A 378 1.01 6.72 -11.04
C GLY A 378 0.88 5.59 -12.05
N LEU A 379 1.96 4.86 -12.27
CA LEU A 379 1.96 3.68 -13.12
C LEU A 379 1.39 2.48 -12.36
N ALA A 380 1.06 1.45 -13.11
CA ALA A 380 0.60 0.16 -12.63
C ALA A 380 1.19 -0.93 -13.53
N PRO A 381 1.16 -2.20 -13.13
CA PRO A 381 1.78 -3.29 -13.90
C PRO A 381 1.32 -3.41 -15.36
N TYR A 382 0.19 -2.83 -15.70
CA TYR A 382 -0.38 -2.79 -17.06
C TYR A 382 -0.16 -1.47 -17.80
N SER A 383 0.54 -0.49 -17.24
CA SER A 383 0.80 0.80 -17.90
C SER A 383 1.78 0.65 -19.07
N THR A 384 1.57 1.40 -20.15
CA THR A 384 2.43 1.36 -21.34
C THR A 384 2.94 2.75 -21.72
N ARG A 385 3.94 2.78 -22.59
CA ARG A 385 4.43 4.03 -23.19
C ARG A 385 3.33 4.77 -23.94
N GLU A 386 2.47 4.05 -24.65
CA GLU A 386 1.31 4.61 -25.35
C GLU A 386 0.32 5.29 -24.41
N ASP A 387 0.08 4.72 -23.22
CA ASP A 387 -0.72 5.39 -22.20
C ASP A 387 -0.07 6.72 -21.76
N VAL A 388 1.26 6.75 -21.57
CA VAL A 388 2.02 7.97 -21.25
C VAL A 388 1.92 9.01 -22.38
N ASP A 389 2.05 8.59 -23.65
CA ASP A 389 1.90 9.48 -24.79
C ASP A 389 0.51 10.15 -24.83
N ARG A 390 -0.54 9.39 -24.48
CA ARG A 390 -1.91 9.91 -24.35
C ARG A 390 -2.05 10.91 -23.21
N LEU A 391 -1.44 10.64 -22.05
CA LEU A 391 -1.40 11.58 -20.93
C LEU A 391 -0.77 12.90 -21.34
N VAL A 392 0.42 12.84 -21.92
CA VAL A 392 1.21 14.05 -22.28
C VAL A 392 0.53 14.84 -23.39
N SER A 393 0.02 14.19 -24.44
CA SER A 393 -0.68 14.89 -25.50
C SER A 393 -1.99 15.53 -25.00
N GLY A 394 -2.72 14.84 -24.16
CA GLY A 394 -3.92 15.39 -23.52
C GLY A 394 -3.63 16.62 -22.66
N LEU A 395 -2.55 16.58 -21.86
CA LEU A 395 -2.10 17.73 -21.07
C LEU A 395 -1.68 18.91 -21.95
N ARG A 396 -0.92 18.69 -23.05
CA ARG A 396 -0.54 19.75 -24.00
C ARG A 396 -1.76 20.46 -24.57
N GLU A 397 -2.78 19.71 -24.99
CA GLU A 397 -4.02 20.28 -25.51
C GLU A 397 -4.77 21.11 -24.46
N VAL A 398 -4.89 20.60 -23.23
CA VAL A 398 -5.57 21.31 -22.13
C VAL A 398 -4.85 22.60 -21.76
N LEU A 399 -3.51 22.58 -21.72
CA LEU A 399 -2.69 23.75 -21.37
C LEU A 399 -2.64 24.81 -22.49
N SER A 400 -3.04 24.45 -23.70
CA SER A 400 -3.06 25.37 -24.87
C SER A 400 -4.44 25.99 -25.12
N ALA A 401 -5.47 25.54 -24.40
CA ALA A 401 -6.86 25.99 -24.55
C ALA A 401 -7.19 27.19 -23.67
#